data_5d70793102c3db65d18909e34d305542
#
_entry.id   5d70793102c3db65d18909e34d305542
#
_cell.length_a   1.000
_cell.length_b   1.000
_cell.length_c   1.000
_cell.angle_alpha   90.00
_cell.angle_beta   90.00
_cell.angle_gamma   90.00
#
_symmetry.space_group_name_H-M   'P 1'
#
loop_
_entity.id
_entity.type
_entity.pdbx_description
1 polymer ?
#
loop_
_entity_poly.entity_id
_entity_poly.type
_entity_poly.pdbx_seq_one_letter_code
_entity_poly.pdbx_strand_id
1 'polypeptide(L)'
;FSTIQNERERLIRAYRKTIRFTAFITLPIMAGLFVTAGPVIRLLLKEEWWPSIPFFQLLCLGGCFTILTAINNNFIKVSGRSDGILKIEYYKIAFTVAVVLLTYREDVLTMVAGLVVTRLLVYIINMIYTAHYTGYRFSMQLMDLLPYAGLSILMTLLLLPIGGWIENQLLLLVTQAAAGTVIYIGTAYITGSKILKDSLELIRKKNCLLYTSPSPRDG
;
A
#
# COMPACT_ATOMS: atom_id res chain seq x y z
N PHE A 1 -5.32 -13.03 34.26
CA PHE A 1 -4.20 -13.05 33.29
C PHE A 1 -4.64 -13.64 31.94
N SER A 2 -5.41 -14.74 31.90
CA SER A 2 -5.87 -15.37 30.66
C SER A 2 -6.77 -14.46 29.79
N THR A 3 -7.60 -13.65 30.39
CA THR A 3 -8.53 -12.73 29.69
C THR A 3 -7.77 -11.64 28.94
N ILE A 4 -6.77 -11.01 29.59
CA ILE A 4 -5.94 -9.95 28.99
C ILE A 4 -5.08 -10.50 27.85
N GLN A 5 -4.58 -11.73 27.99
CA GLN A 5 -3.78 -12.39 26.96
C GLN A 5 -4.63 -12.71 25.73
N ASN A 6 -5.86 -13.19 25.93
CA ASN A 6 -6.81 -13.46 24.85
C ASN A 6 -7.22 -12.19 24.09
N GLU A 7 -7.43 -11.08 24.78
CA GLU A 7 -7.74 -9.79 24.16
C GLU A 7 -6.59 -9.28 23.30
N ARG A 8 -5.34 -9.39 23.80
CA ARG A 8 -4.14 -9.00 23.05
C ARG A 8 -3.96 -9.83 21.79
N GLU A 9 -4.11 -11.14 21.87
CA GLU A 9 -4.00 -12.00 20.69
C GLU A 9 -5.13 -11.73 19.68
N ARG A 10 -6.34 -11.46 20.15
CA ARG A 10 -7.47 -11.08 19.29
C ARG A 10 -7.18 -9.76 18.56
N LEU A 11 -6.61 -8.79 19.25
CA LEU A 11 -6.20 -7.51 18.68
C LEU A 11 -5.12 -7.69 17.59
N ILE A 12 -4.08 -8.50 17.86
CA ILE A 12 -3.02 -8.80 16.89
C ILE A 12 -3.61 -9.51 15.65
N ARG A 13 -4.51 -10.47 15.82
CA ARG A 13 -5.16 -11.17 14.70
C ARG A 13 -5.99 -10.21 13.83
N ALA A 14 -6.76 -9.33 14.45
CA ALA A 14 -7.53 -8.31 13.74
C ALA A 14 -6.62 -7.37 12.95
N TYR A 15 -5.55 -6.91 13.58
CA TYR A 15 -4.57 -6.03 12.94
C TYR A 15 -3.84 -6.70 11.76
N ARG A 16 -3.41 -7.95 11.91
CA ARG A 16 -2.80 -8.72 10.81
C ARG A 16 -3.74 -8.84 9.62
N LYS A 17 -5.03 -9.01 9.86
CA LYS A 17 -6.05 -9.04 8.79
C LYS A 17 -6.14 -7.68 8.11
N THR A 18 -6.16 -6.59 8.87
CA THR A 18 -6.23 -5.22 8.33
C THR A 18 -5.00 -4.88 7.50
N ILE A 19 -3.77 -5.14 7.99
CA ILE A 19 -2.55 -4.80 7.25
C ILE A 19 -2.41 -5.60 5.96
N ARG A 20 -2.77 -6.90 5.98
CA ARG A 20 -2.80 -7.74 4.78
C ARG A 20 -3.82 -7.25 3.76
N PHE A 21 -5.03 -6.90 4.20
CA PHE A 21 -6.08 -6.37 3.33
C PHE A 21 -5.68 -5.04 2.70
N THR A 22 -5.12 -4.14 3.50
CA THR A 22 -4.63 -2.85 2.98
C THR A 22 -3.46 -3.04 2.02
N ALA A 23 -2.49 -3.90 2.34
CA ALA A 23 -1.38 -4.20 1.45
C ALA A 23 -1.87 -4.81 0.13
N PHE A 24 -2.85 -5.74 0.19
CA PHE A 24 -3.47 -6.37 -0.98
C PHE A 24 -4.09 -5.35 -1.94
N ILE A 25 -4.65 -4.25 -1.42
CA ILE A 25 -5.27 -3.19 -2.24
C ILE A 25 -4.25 -2.12 -2.62
N THR A 26 -3.50 -1.61 -1.64
CA THR A 26 -2.65 -0.43 -1.84
C THR A 26 -1.45 -0.71 -2.73
N LEU A 27 -0.76 -1.85 -2.52
CA LEU A 27 0.47 -2.14 -3.26
C LEU A 27 0.23 -2.25 -4.78
N PRO A 28 -0.77 -3.01 -5.28
CA PRO A 28 -1.02 -3.07 -6.72
C PRO A 28 -1.55 -1.76 -7.29
N ILE A 29 -2.35 -0.99 -6.55
CA ILE A 29 -2.82 0.32 -7.01
C ILE A 29 -1.63 1.27 -7.20
N MET A 30 -0.74 1.38 -6.22
CA MET A 30 0.43 2.24 -6.31
C MET A 30 1.41 1.76 -7.38
N ALA A 31 1.60 0.44 -7.53
CA ALA A 31 2.38 -0.15 -8.61
C ALA A 31 1.76 0.11 -9.99
N GLY A 32 0.45 0.01 -10.12
CA GLY A 32 -0.28 0.35 -11.33
C GLY A 32 -0.14 1.83 -11.69
N LEU A 33 -0.31 2.74 -10.74
CA LEU A 33 -0.09 4.17 -10.93
C LEU A 33 1.36 4.50 -11.30
N PHE A 34 2.32 3.78 -10.74
CA PHE A 34 3.73 3.92 -11.09
C PHE A 34 3.98 3.60 -12.57
N VAL A 35 3.44 2.48 -13.06
CA VAL A 35 3.59 2.06 -14.47
C VAL A 35 2.82 2.98 -15.42
N THR A 36 1.62 3.36 -15.04
CA THR A 36 0.74 4.22 -15.87
C THR A 36 1.04 5.71 -15.75
N ALA A 37 2.05 6.11 -14.98
CA ALA A 37 2.44 7.51 -14.78
C ALA A 37 2.66 8.27 -16.11
N GLY A 38 3.37 7.66 -17.05
CA GLY A 38 3.64 8.24 -18.38
C GLY A 38 2.35 8.50 -19.17
N PRO A 39 1.54 7.49 -19.50
CA PRO A 39 0.27 7.69 -20.21
C PRO A 39 -0.67 8.66 -19.50
N VAL A 40 -0.81 8.57 -18.16
CA VAL A 40 -1.69 9.46 -17.39
C VAL A 40 -1.27 10.92 -17.54
N ILE A 41 0.02 11.23 -17.32
CA ILE A 41 0.51 12.61 -17.38
C ILE A 41 0.44 13.15 -18.82
N ARG A 42 0.79 12.34 -19.83
CA ARG A 42 0.73 12.75 -21.23
C ARG A 42 -0.68 12.97 -21.76
N LEU A 43 -1.67 12.26 -21.22
CA LEU A 43 -3.08 12.45 -21.59
C LEU A 43 -3.73 13.65 -20.88
N LEU A 44 -3.37 13.89 -19.63
CA LEU A 44 -4.03 14.91 -18.81
C LEU A 44 -3.34 16.27 -18.86
N LEU A 45 -2.02 16.30 -19.12
CA LEU A 45 -1.21 17.50 -19.02
C LEU A 45 -0.49 17.79 -20.33
N LYS A 46 -0.17 19.09 -20.53
CA LYS A 46 0.62 19.55 -21.70
C LYS A 46 2.07 19.06 -21.60
N GLU A 47 2.79 19.12 -22.72
CA GLU A 47 4.19 18.67 -22.85
C GLU A 47 5.14 19.29 -21.82
N GLU A 48 4.89 20.53 -21.42
CA GLU A 48 5.65 21.25 -20.38
C GLU A 48 5.69 20.49 -19.04
N TRP A 49 4.68 19.63 -18.76
CA TRP A 49 4.55 18.85 -17.52
C TRP A 49 5.11 17.43 -17.62
N TRP A 50 5.55 16.96 -18.78
CA TRP A 50 6.09 15.61 -18.91
C TRP A 50 7.33 15.33 -18.05
N PRO A 51 8.20 16.32 -17.74
CA PRO A 51 9.27 16.12 -16.79
C PRO A 51 8.80 15.76 -15.36
N SER A 52 7.50 15.90 -15.04
CA SER A 52 6.92 15.50 -13.75
C SER A 52 6.67 14.00 -13.61
N ILE A 53 6.77 13.21 -14.69
CA ILE A 53 6.55 11.75 -14.66
C ILE A 53 7.39 11.05 -13.59
N PRO A 54 8.73 11.23 -13.51
CA PRO A 54 9.54 10.58 -12.49
C PRO A 54 9.19 11.01 -11.07
N PHE A 55 8.75 12.25 -10.86
CA PHE A 55 8.26 12.72 -9.57
C PHE A 55 6.99 11.97 -9.15
N PHE A 56 6.03 11.81 -10.06
CA PHE A 56 4.81 11.07 -9.80
C PHE A 56 5.11 9.60 -9.46
N GLN A 57 6.05 8.97 -10.17
CA GLN A 57 6.50 7.61 -9.89
C GLN A 57 7.10 7.48 -8.49
N LEU A 58 7.98 8.41 -8.10
CA LEU A 58 8.55 8.44 -6.75
C LEU A 58 7.48 8.65 -5.67
N LEU A 59 6.50 9.50 -5.92
CA LEU A 59 5.39 9.72 -4.99
C LEU A 59 4.52 8.48 -4.81
N CYS A 60 4.30 7.68 -5.86
CA CYS A 60 3.60 6.39 -5.75
C CYS A 60 4.36 5.42 -4.83
N LEU A 61 5.69 5.31 -4.99
CA LEU A 61 6.52 4.49 -4.08
C LEU A 61 6.43 4.97 -2.64
N GLY A 62 6.57 6.28 -2.42
CA GLY A 62 6.45 6.89 -1.08
C GLY A 62 5.06 6.71 -0.47
N GLY A 63 4.01 6.70 -1.29
CA GLY A 63 2.61 6.49 -0.90
C GLY A 63 2.38 5.14 -0.26
N CYS A 64 3.01 4.07 -0.77
CA CYS A 64 2.95 2.74 -0.16
C CYS A 64 3.35 2.77 1.32
N PHE A 65 4.51 3.37 1.62
CA PHE A 65 5.03 3.43 2.99
C PHE A 65 4.18 4.34 3.89
N THR A 66 3.64 5.43 3.35
CA THR A 66 2.79 6.36 4.11
C THR A 66 1.51 5.67 4.60
N ILE A 67 0.83 4.92 3.74
CA ILE A 67 -0.42 4.22 4.09
C ILE A 67 -0.14 3.10 5.11
N LEU A 68 0.93 2.33 4.92
CA LEU A 68 1.31 1.26 5.86
C LEU A 68 1.72 1.83 7.23
N THR A 69 2.42 2.97 7.25
CA THR A 69 2.76 3.69 8.50
C THR A 69 1.50 4.16 9.22
N ALA A 70 0.51 4.67 8.51
CA ALA A 70 -0.74 5.13 9.11
C ALA A 70 -1.49 3.99 9.84
N ILE A 71 -1.49 2.78 9.27
CA ILE A 71 -2.10 1.60 9.91
C ILE A 71 -1.34 1.21 11.18
N ASN A 72 -0.01 1.17 11.11
CA ASN A 72 0.83 0.88 12.28
C ASN A 72 0.58 1.90 13.40
N ASN A 73 0.52 3.19 13.07
CA ASN A 73 0.24 4.26 14.03
C ASN A 73 -1.14 4.07 14.68
N ASN A 74 -2.16 3.71 13.92
CA ASN A 74 -3.49 3.43 14.47
C ASN A 74 -3.47 2.25 15.44
N PHE A 75 -2.67 1.22 15.12
CA PHE A 75 -2.53 0.07 16.02
C PHE A 75 -1.82 0.43 17.34
N ILE A 76 -0.77 1.24 17.28
CA ILE A 76 -0.07 1.76 18.46
C ILE A 76 -1.05 2.58 19.32
N LYS A 77 -1.90 3.44 18.70
CA LYS A 77 -2.93 4.23 19.39
C LYS A 77 -3.92 3.34 20.13
N VAL A 78 -4.48 2.34 19.45
CA VAL A 78 -5.45 1.40 20.04
C VAL A 78 -4.82 0.59 21.18
N SER A 79 -3.52 0.36 21.13
CA SER A 79 -2.76 -0.30 22.21
C SER A 79 -2.47 0.62 23.41
N GLY A 80 -2.97 1.87 23.42
CA GLY A 80 -2.79 2.83 24.52
C GLY A 80 -1.38 3.43 24.64
N ARG A 81 -0.55 3.34 23.60
CA ARG A 81 0.87 3.75 23.60
C ARG A 81 1.15 4.92 22.66
N SER A 82 0.37 5.99 22.79
CA SER A 82 0.53 7.19 21.96
C SER A 82 1.90 7.86 22.05
N ASP A 83 2.62 7.67 23.16
CA ASP A 83 3.99 8.20 23.35
C ASP A 83 4.98 7.70 22.29
N GLY A 84 4.78 6.47 21.81
CA GLY A 84 5.60 5.88 20.74
C GLY A 84 5.48 6.65 19.43
N ILE A 85 4.30 7.19 19.14
CA ILE A 85 4.02 7.93 17.89
C ILE A 85 4.78 9.26 17.90
N LEU A 86 4.81 9.97 19.02
CA LEU A 86 5.57 11.21 19.15
C LEU A 86 7.05 10.98 18.83
N LYS A 87 7.65 9.90 19.35
CA LYS A 87 9.05 9.56 19.05
C LYS A 87 9.25 9.29 17.56
N ILE A 88 8.34 8.58 16.89
CA ILE A 88 8.41 8.31 15.45
C ILE A 88 8.33 9.62 14.66
N GLU A 89 7.44 10.56 15.05
CA GLU A 89 7.33 11.86 14.40
C GLU A 89 8.63 12.69 14.56
N TYR A 90 9.31 12.65 15.71
CA TYR A 90 10.62 13.29 15.88
C TYR A 90 11.65 12.71 14.92
N TYR A 91 11.73 11.39 14.77
CA TYR A 91 12.63 10.76 13.80
C TYR A 91 12.29 11.17 12.38
N LYS A 92 11.00 11.22 12.03
CA LYS A 92 10.55 11.66 10.70
C LYS A 92 11.01 13.09 10.40
N ILE A 93 10.81 14.02 11.34
CA ILE A 93 11.26 15.42 11.20
C ILE A 93 12.78 15.47 11.04
N ALA A 94 13.54 14.78 11.89
CA ALA A 94 14.99 14.77 11.84
C ALA A 94 15.53 14.25 10.49
N PHE A 95 14.99 13.12 9.99
CA PHE A 95 15.37 12.58 8.68
C PHE A 95 14.96 13.50 7.53
N THR A 96 13.76 14.11 7.60
CA THR A 96 13.33 15.05 6.57
C THR A 96 14.24 16.26 6.49
N VAL A 97 14.57 16.86 7.63
CA VAL A 97 15.50 18.01 7.69
C VAL A 97 16.88 17.61 7.19
N ALA A 98 17.40 16.44 7.61
CA ALA A 98 18.70 15.96 7.14
C ALA A 98 18.74 15.77 5.61
N VAL A 99 17.71 15.15 5.04
CA VAL A 99 17.61 14.95 3.58
C VAL A 99 17.56 16.30 2.86
N VAL A 100 16.73 17.23 3.30
CA VAL A 100 16.63 18.57 2.69
C VAL A 100 17.98 19.29 2.75
N LEU A 101 18.68 19.26 3.89
CA LEU A 101 19.99 19.89 4.04
C LEU A 101 21.08 19.23 3.19
N LEU A 102 21.00 17.92 2.96
CA LEU A 102 21.98 17.20 2.14
C LEU A 102 21.73 17.38 0.64
N THR A 103 20.46 17.57 0.25
CA THR A 103 20.06 17.58 -1.16
C THR A 103 19.65 18.97 -1.69
N TYR A 104 19.72 20.03 -0.87
CA TYR A 104 19.24 21.36 -1.28
C TYR A 104 20.07 21.97 -2.45
N ARG A 105 21.31 21.47 -2.68
CA ARG A 105 22.18 21.91 -3.78
C ARG A 105 22.06 21.04 -5.03
N GLU A 106 21.40 19.88 -4.87
CA GLU A 106 21.16 18.94 -5.95
C GLU A 106 19.87 19.30 -6.72
N ASP A 107 19.51 18.47 -7.69
CA ASP A 107 18.26 18.62 -8.41
C ASP A 107 17.03 18.21 -7.54
N VAL A 108 15.87 18.74 -7.89
CA VAL A 108 14.61 18.49 -7.15
C VAL A 108 14.25 17.00 -7.14
N LEU A 109 14.61 16.25 -8.18
CA LEU A 109 14.34 14.81 -8.28
C LEU A 109 15.10 14.04 -7.19
N THR A 110 16.38 14.36 -6.96
CA THR A 110 17.21 13.80 -5.90
C THR A 110 16.62 14.10 -4.52
N MET A 111 16.13 15.32 -4.29
CA MET A 111 15.46 15.67 -3.05
C MET A 111 14.20 14.84 -2.83
N VAL A 112 13.35 14.67 -3.84
CA VAL A 112 12.12 13.86 -3.73
C VAL A 112 12.46 12.38 -3.52
N ALA A 113 13.48 11.85 -4.19
CA ALA A 113 13.97 10.50 -3.95
C ALA A 113 14.45 10.30 -2.51
N GLY A 114 15.19 11.25 -1.96
CA GLY A 114 15.59 11.26 -0.55
C GLY A 114 14.40 11.27 0.42
N LEU A 115 13.34 12.02 0.12
CA LEU A 115 12.10 12.00 0.92
C LEU A 115 11.40 10.64 0.85
N VAL A 116 11.43 9.93 -0.27
CA VAL A 116 10.90 8.55 -0.38
C VAL A 116 11.71 7.59 0.48
N VAL A 117 13.04 7.71 0.47
CA VAL A 117 13.93 6.92 1.36
C VAL A 117 13.61 7.23 2.84
N THR A 118 13.37 8.48 3.19
CA THR A 118 12.95 8.88 4.54
C THR A 118 11.65 8.18 4.94
N ARG A 119 10.65 8.10 4.05
CA ARG A 119 9.39 7.40 4.33
C ARG A 119 9.60 5.90 4.56
N LEU A 120 10.49 5.26 3.79
CA LEU A 120 10.87 3.86 4.01
C LEU A 120 11.53 3.67 5.39
N LEU A 121 12.51 4.51 5.75
CA LEU A 121 13.18 4.45 7.05
C LEU A 121 12.21 4.65 8.21
N VAL A 122 11.34 5.65 8.13
CA VAL A 122 10.29 5.91 9.11
C VAL A 122 9.33 4.71 9.23
N TYR A 123 8.98 4.07 8.11
CA TYR A 123 8.16 2.87 8.13
C TYR A 123 8.86 1.70 8.85
N ILE A 124 10.16 1.49 8.61
CA ILE A 124 10.95 0.45 9.30
C ILE A 124 11.00 0.74 10.82
N ILE A 125 11.26 1.98 11.21
CA ILE A 125 11.23 2.38 12.62
C ILE A 125 9.85 2.12 13.22
N ASN A 126 8.79 2.47 12.49
CA ASN A 126 7.41 2.24 12.91
C ASN A 126 7.10 0.74 13.11
N MET A 127 7.59 -0.14 12.23
CA MET A 127 7.49 -1.60 12.40
C MET A 127 8.18 -2.08 13.69
N ILE A 128 9.36 -1.55 14.01
CA ILE A 128 10.12 -1.89 15.21
C ILE A 128 9.37 -1.44 16.47
N TYR A 129 8.85 -0.21 16.47
CA TYR A 129 8.04 0.31 17.59
C TYR A 129 6.75 -0.49 17.76
N THR A 130 6.06 -0.81 16.67
CA THR A 130 4.87 -1.67 16.70
C THR A 130 5.20 -3.03 17.30
N ALA A 131 6.30 -3.65 16.92
CA ALA A 131 6.74 -4.93 17.47
C ALA A 131 7.02 -4.84 18.99
N HIS A 132 7.66 -3.77 19.41
CA HIS A 132 8.00 -3.56 20.83
C HIS A 132 6.75 -3.36 21.71
N TYR A 133 5.82 -2.51 21.28
CA TYR A 133 4.66 -2.17 22.10
C TYR A 133 3.52 -3.19 22.04
N THR A 134 3.34 -3.86 20.91
CA THR A 134 2.18 -4.73 20.69
C THR A 134 2.49 -6.21 20.72
N GLY A 135 3.79 -6.58 20.55
CA GLY A 135 4.24 -7.98 20.41
C GLY A 135 4.00 -8.56 19.01
N TYR A 136 3.55 -7.75 18.04
CA TYR A 136 3.50 -8.13 16.64
C TYR A 136 4.89 -8.03 16.02
N ARG A 137 5.65 -9.11 16.07
CA ARG A 137 7.07 -9.15 15.72
C ARG A 137 7.33 -8.63 14.30
N PHE A 138 8.46 -7.96 14.11
CA PHE A 138 8.93 -7.44 12.83
C PHE A 138 8.90 -8.48 11.70
N SER A 139 9.38 -9.70 11.97
CA SER A 139 9.36 -10.80 10.99
C SER A 139 7.95 -11.17 10.55
N MET A 140 6.97 -11.16 11.47
CA MET A 140 5.57 -11.42 11.13
C MET A 140 5.00 -10.33 10.23
N GLN A 141 5.34 -9.04 10.50
CA GLN A 141 4.92 -7.91 9.67
C GLN A 141 5.48 -8.05 8.25
N LEU A 142 6.76 -8.39 8.14
CA LEU A 142 7.41 -8.59 6.85
C LEU A 142 6.77 -9.77 6.09
N MET A 143 6.57 -10.91 6.73
CA MET A 143 5.91 -12.08 6.13
C MET A 143 4.47 -11.80 5.69
N ASP A 144 3.77 -10.91 6.38
CA ASP A 144 2.40 -10.52 6.04
C ASP A 144 2.34 -9.57 4.83
N LEU A 145 3.42 -8.83 4.54
CA LEU A 145 3.53 -7.90 3.41
C LEU A 145 4.18 -8.52 2.17
N LEU A 146 5.17 -9.38 2.34
CA LEU A 146 6.02 -9.93 1.29
C LEU A 146 5.24 -10.56 0.12
N PRO A 147 4.18 -11.36 0.34
CA PRO A 147 3.40 -11.94 -0.75
C PRO A 147 2.79 -10.87 -1.66
N TYR A 148 2.20 -9.81 -1.07
CA TYR A 148 1.53 -8.75 -1.83
C TYR A 148 2.52 -7.82 -2.53
N ALA A 149 3.66 -7.55 -1.88
CA ALA A 149 4.77 -6.82 -2.50
C ALA A 149 5.35 -7.60 -3.69
N GLY A 150 5.58 -8.90 -3.53
CA GLY A 150 6.08 -9.77 -4.60
C GLY A 150 5.12 -9.82 -5.79
N LEU A 151 3.81 -9.97 -5.56
CA LEU A 151 2.81 -9.96 -6.61
C LEU A 151 2.75 -8.60 -7.34
N SER A 152 2.85 -7.49 -6.60
CA SER A 152 2.85 -6.14 -7.19
C SER A 152 4.12 -5.86 -7.99
N ILE A 153 5.27 -6.32 -7.53
CA ILE A 153 6.53 -6.23 -8.27
C ILE A 153 6.45 -7.07 -9.55
N LEU A 154 5.97 -8.31 -9.47
CA LEU A 154 5.79 -9.17 -10.64
C LEU A 154 4.86 -8.50 -11.67
N MET A 155 3.71 -7.97 -11.22
CA MET A 155 2.80 -7.21 -12.08
C MET A 155 3.51 -6.04 -12.76
N THR A 156 4.27 -5.24 -12.01
CA THR A 156 5.03 -4.10 -12.54
C THR A 156 6.01 -4.55 -13.63
N LEU A 157 6.81 -5.59 -13.36
CA LEU A 157 7.80 -6.11 -14.32
C LEU A 157 7.17 -6.61 -15.62
N LEU A 158 5.97 -7.21 -15.55
CA LEU A 158 5.24 -7.68 -16.73
C LEU A 158 4.60 -6.54 -17.52
N LEU A 159 4.25 -5.42 -16.87
CA LEU A 159 3.60 -4.28 -17.53
C LEU A 159 4.59 -3.29 -18.15
N LEU A 160 5.82 -3.18 -17.63
CA LEU A 160 6.83 -2.24 -18.14
C LEU A 160 7.12 -2.40 -19.65
N PRO A 161 7.32 -3.62 -20.20
CA PRO A 161 7.61 -3.78 -21.63
C PRO A 161 6.45 -3.36 -22.54
N ILE A 162 5.20 -3.40 -22.08
CA ILE A 162 4.00 -3.02 -22.87
C ILE A 162 4.09 -1.54 -23.29
N GLY A 163 4.73 -0.70 -22.47
CA GLY A 163 4.91 0.73 -22.78
C GLY A 163 5.71 1.03 -24.06
N GLY A 164 6.54 0.10 -24.51
CA GLY A 164 7.32 0.23 -25.76
C GLY A 164 6.57 -0.22 -27.02
N TRP A 165 5.43 -0.88 -26.89
CA TRP A 165 4.73 -1.49 -28.03
C TRP A 165 3.49 -0.71 -28.48
N ILE A 166 2.98 0.19 -27.65
CA ILE A 166 1.74 0.92 -27.93
C ILE A 166 2.03 2.43 -27.90
N GLU A 167 1.95 3.08 -29.05
CA GLU A 167 2.18 4.53 -29.18
C GLU A 167 1.00 5.36 -28.69
N ASN A 168 -0.22 4.87 -28.85
CA ASN A 168 -1.43 5.58 -28.43
C ASN A 168 -1.55 5.54 -26.90
N GLN A 169 -1.43 6.73 -26.26
CA GLN A 169 -1.42 6.86 -24.81
C GLN A 169 -2.71 6.38 -24.11
N LEU A 170 -3.87 6.59 -24.74
CA LEU A 170 -5.15 6.13 -24.19
C LEU A 170 -5.24 4.60 -24.24
N LEU A 171 -4.88 4.01 -25.39
CA LEU A 171 -4.86 2.56 -25.55
C LEU A 171 -3.86 1.92 -24.59
N LEU A 172 -2.68 2.52 -24.44
CA LEU A 172 -1.65 2.07 -23.50
C LEU A 172 -2.17 2.09 -22.04
N LEU A 173 -2.81 3.19 -21.63
CA LEU A 173 -3.38 3.31 -20.27
C LEU A 173 -4.43 2.23 -20.01
N VAL A 174 -5.38 2.05 -20.93
CA VAL A 174 -6.46 1.04 -20.78
C VAL A 174 -5.87 -0.37 -20.76
N THR A 175 -4.92 -0.66 -21.65
CA THR A 175 -4.28 -1.98 -21.72
C THR A 175 -3.47 -2.27 -20.45
N GLN A 176 -2.67 -1.32 -19.96
CA GLN A 176 -1.91 -1.50 -18.73
C GLN A 176 -2.81 -1.66 -17.50
N ALA A 177 -3.90 -0.88 -17.41
CA ALA A 177 -4.84 -1.00 -16.29
C ALA A 177 -5.58 -2.35 -16.32
N ALA A 178 -6.07 -2.78 -17.48
CA ALA A 178 -6.76 -4.06 -17.64
C ALA A 178 -5.82 -5.24 -17.41
N ALA A 179 -4.66 -5.26 -18.07
CA ALA A 179 -3.67 -6.31 -17.92
C ALA A 179 -3.13 -6.38 -16.47
N GLY A 180 -2.85 -5.24 -15.84
CA GLY A 180 -2.41 -5.19 -14.45
C GLY A 180 -3.42 -5.81 -13.49
N THR A 181 -4.70 -5.47 -13.67
CA THR A 181 -5.79 -6.04 -12.87
C THR A 181 -5.88 -7.56 -13.05
N VAL A 182 -5.86 -8.02 -14.29
CA VAL A 182 -5.92 -9.47 -14.60
C VAL A 182 -4.70 -10.22 -14.06
N ILE A 183 -3.50 -9.69 -14.27
CA ILE A 183 -2.25 -10.31 -13.77
C ILE A 183 -2.27 -10.37 -12.25
N TYR A 184 -2.61 -9.28 -11.56
CA TYR A 184 -2.60 -9.25 -10.10
C TYR A 184 -3.64 -10.18 -9.48
N ILE A 185 -4.90 -10.10 -9.94
CA ILE A 185 -5.98 -10.96 -9.44
C ILE A 185 -5.71 -12.42 -9.80
N GLY A 186 -5.26 -12.70 -11.02
CA GLY A 186 -4.94 -14.04 -11.49
C GLY A 186 -3.81 -14.68 -10.67
N THR A 187 -2.71 -13.97 -10.45
CA THR A 187 -1.59 -14.45 -9.64
C THR A 187 -1.97 -14.58 -8.15
N ALA A 188 -2.78 -13.65 -7.61
CA ALA A 188 -3.31 -13.75 -6.25
C ALA A 188 -4.25 -14.95 -6.07
N TYR A 189 -5.01 -15.31 -7.11
CA TYR A 189 -5.87 -16.51 -7.11
C TYR A 189 -5.03 -17.79 -7.15
N ILE A 190 -4.03 -17.89 -8.04
CA ILE A 190 -3.13 -19.05 -8.19
C ILE A 190 -2.32 -19.26 -6.91
N THR A 191 -1.82 -18.20 -6.27
CA THR A 191 -1.07 -18.30 -5.01
C THR A 191 -1.96 -18.59 -3.79
N GLY A 192 -3.27 -18.69 -3.99
CA GLY A 192 -4.22 -19.06 -2.93
C GLY A 192 -4.37 -18.01 -1.84
N SER A 193 -4.25 -16.71 -2.19
CA SER A 193 -4.35 -15.60 -1.24
C SER A 193 -5.60 -15.71 -0.36
N LYS A 194 -5.40 -15.86 0.96
CA LYS A 194 -6.51 -15.94 1.93
C LYS A 194 -7.39 -14.70 1.90
N ILE A 195 -6.80 -13.52 1.67
CA ILE A 195 -7.53 -12.25 1.59
C ILE A 195 -8.48 -12.24 0.40
N LEU A 196 -8.04 -12.74 -0.76
CA LEU A 196 -8.91 -12.82 -1.94
C LEU A 196 -10.09 -13.77 -1.70
N LYS A 197 -9.85 -14.93 -1.09
CA LYS A 197 -10.89 -15.90 -0.72
C LYS A 197 -11.89 -15.30 0.27
N ASP A 198 -11.40 -14.71 1.36
CA ASP A 198 -12.23 -14.04 2.37
C ASP A 198 -13.09 -12.91 1.75
N SER A 199 -12.51 -12.13 0.83
CA SER A 199 -13.20 -11.04 0.15
C SER A 199 -14.30 -11.54 -0.78
N LEU A 200 -14.03 -12.60 -1.54
CA LEU A 200 -15.02 -13.24 -2.42
C LEU A 200 -16.17 -13.86 -1.63
N GLU A 201 -15.88 -14.50 -0.49
CA GLU A 201 -16.92 -15.04 0.38
C GLU A 201 -17.82 -13.95 0.98
N LEU A 202 -17.25 -12.80 1.36
CA LEU A 202 -18.02 -11.65 1.87
C LEU A 202 -18.96 -11.08 0.80
N ILE A 203 -18.48 -10.93 -0.45
CA ILE A 203 -19.30 -10.46 -1.57
C ILE A 203 -20.44 -11.46 -1.84
N ARG A 204 -20.12 -12.77 -1.84
CA ARG A 204 -21.13 -13.82 -2.05
C ARG A 204 -22.20 -13.85 -0.97
N LYS A 205 -21.79 -13.71 0.31
CA LYS A 205 -22.75 -13.62 1.45
C LYS A 205 -23.63 -12.38 1.38
N LYS A 206 -23.06 -11.22 0.99
CA LYS A 206 -23.83 -9.98 0.85
C LYS A 206 -24.89 -10.09 -0.26
N ASN A 207 -24.55 -10.72 -1.37
CA ASN A 207 -25.52 -10.98 -2.45
C ASN A 207 -26.62 -11.96 -2.01
N CYS A 208 -26.32 -13.00 -1.22
CA CYS A 208 -27.33 -13.86 -0.64
C CYS A 208 -28.29 -13.13 0.30
N LEU A 209 -27.78 -12.19 1.13
CA LEU A 209 -28.62 -11.42 2.07
C LEU A 209 -29.52 -10.39 1.37
N LEU A 210 -29.11 -9.86 0.21
CA LEU A 210 -29.93 -8.96 -0.59
C LEU A 210 -31.14 -9.67 -1.25
N TYR A 211 -31.00 -10.98 -1.53
CA TYR A 211 -32.09 -11.79 -2.09
C TYR A 211 -33.03 -12.38 -1.03
N THR A 212 -32.69 -12.32 0.25
CA THR A 212 -33.50 -12.88 1.36
C THR A 212 -34.14 -11.82 2.26
N SER A 213 -34.15 -10.54 1.88
CA SER A 213 -34.99 -9.55 2.58
C SER A 213 -36.45 -9.80 2.24
N PRO A 214 -37.35 -10.13 3.22
CA PRO A 214 -38.77 -10.28 2.94
C PRO A 214 -39.32 -8.92 2.47
N SER A 215 -40.09 -8.96 1.39
CA SER A 215 -40.86 -7.83 0.89
C SER A 215 -41.79 -7.29 2.02
N PRO A 216 -41.83 -5.96 2.25
CA PRO A 216 -42.76 -5.40 3.23
C PRO A 216 -44.18 -5.30 2.66
N ARG A 217 -44.68 -6.38 2.10
CA ARG A 217 -46.09 -6.50 1.65
C ARG A 217 -46.61 -7.84 2.09
N ASP A 218 -46.85 -8.00 3.37
CA ASP A 218 -47.85 -8.92 3.95
C ASP A 218 -48.03 -8.52 5.42
N GLY A 219 -48.87 -7.52 5.60
CA GLY A 219 -49.35 -7.04 6.90
C GLY A 219 -50.47 -6.04 6.66
#